data_5f5769b230b4e4443f1b2e8ff4213a9c
#
_entry.id   5f5769b230b4e4443f1b2e8ff4213a9c
#
_cell.length_a   1.000
_cell.length_b   1.000
_cell.length_c   1.000
_cell.angle_alpha   90.00
_cell.angle_beta   90.00
_cell.angle_gamma   90.00
#
_symmetry.space_group_name_H-M   'P 1'
#
loop_
_entity.id
_entity.type
_entity.pdbx_description
1 polymer ?
#
loop_
_entity_poly.entity_id
_entity_poly.type
_entity_poly.pdbx_seq_one_letter_code
_entity_poly.pdbx_strand_id
1 'polypeptide(L)'
;ILKEDYLHLRDYISAFLEMLKLRGKAKKIFGAPIFFEGFEISKYLLYDIKNSFINEQTYRGLLNYKFVSRLKDSNLDICSLIDWNENQVGDRGLVKGFYDHLPQVKIMGYQGFIVDYDYHVYLKPTENEFDKGFIPHVYHVIGNGLIHTIKEYCQKLTINVAPAFRYQHVWNYEN
;
A
#
# COMPACT_ATOMS: atom_id res chain seq x y z
N ILE A 1 17.05 2.08 11.72
CA ILE A 1 16.09 1.12 12.31
C ILE A 1 15.86 0.04 11.28
N LEU A 2 16.24 -1.18 11.60
CA LEU A 2 15.91 -2.34 10.76
C LEU A 2 14.63 -2.97 11.32
N LYS A 3 13.75 -3.38 10.44
CA LYS A 3 12.47 -4.02 10.80
C LYS A 3 12.69 -5.28 11.65
N GLU A 4 13.73 -6.01 11.33
CA GLU A 4 14.15 -7.24 11.96
C GLU A 4 14.52 -7.06 13.44
N ASP A 5 14.97 -5.87 13.84
CA ASP A 5 15.32 -5.56 15.24
C ASP A 5 14.10 -5.52 16.17
N TYR A 6 12.90 -5.35 15.61
CA TYR A 6 11.64 -5.21 16.35
C TYR A 6 10.73 -6.43 16.24
N LEU A 7 10.79 -7.16 15.12
CA LEU A 7 9.95 -8.32 14.90
C LEU A 7 10.48 -9.54 15.68
N HIS A 8 9.59 -10.19 16.40
CA HIS A 8 9.88 -11.45 17.10
C HIS A 8 9.53 -12.65 16.21
N LEU A 9 10.13 -13.81 16.47
CA LEU A 9 9.86 -15.06 15.74
C LEU A 9 8.34 -15.36 15.67
N ARG A 10 7.61 -15.08 16.74
CA ARG A 10 6.14 -15.24 16.78
C ARG A 10 5.41 -14.39 15.73
N ASP A 11 5.96 -13.23 15.35
CA ASP A 11 5.32 -12.34 14.37
C ASP A 11 5.45 -12.93 12.96
N TYR A 12 6.59 -13.54 12.66
CA TYR A 12 6.81 -14.27 11.40
C TYR A 12 5.88 -15.47 11.28
N ILE A 13 5.78 -16.27 12.33
CA ILE A 13 4.87 -17.44 12.36
C ILE A 13 3.41 -16.98 12.25
N SER A 14 3.02 -15.96 13.00
CA SER A 14 1.65 -15.42 12.97
C SER A 14 1.31 -14.85 11.59
N ALA A 15 2.19 -14.07 10.96
CA ALA A 15 1.98 -13.55 9.61
C ALA A 15 1.80 -14.68 8.58
N PHE A 16 2.60 -15.74 8.69
CA PHE A 16 2.48 -16.90 7.82
C PHE A 16 1.13 -17.62 8.01
N LEU A 17 0.72 -17.84 9.24
CA LEU A 17 -0.57 -18.49 9.54
C LEU A 17 -1.75 -17.61 9.10
N GLU A 18 -1.66 -16.30 9.24
CA GLU A 18 -2.68 -15.35 8.75
C GLU A 18 -2.79 -15.39 7.24
N MET A 19 -1.66 -15.40 6.53
CA MET A 19 -1.64 -15.54 5.07
C MET A 19 -2.35 -16.84 4.62
N LEU A 20 -2.10 -17.97 5.28
CA LEU A 20 -2.79 -19.22 4.98
C LEU A 20 -4.31 -19.13 5.23
N LYS A 21 -4.74 -18.44 6.29
CA LYS A 21 -6.16 -18.21 6.60
C LYS A 21 -6.88 -17.35 5.56
N LEU A 22 -6.18 -16.41 4.93
CA LEU A 22 -6.76 -15.56 3.88
C LEU A 22 -7.31 -16.39 2.72
N ARG A 23 -6.63 -17.46 2.34
CA ARG A 23 -7.10 -18.40 1.31
C ARG A 23 -8.46 -19.01 1.63
N GLY A 24 -8.70 -19.32 2.92
CA GLY A 24 -9.99 -19.84 3.38
C GLY A 24 -11.10 -18.78 3.40
N LYS A 25 -10.74 -17.53 3.71
CA LYS A 25 -11.67 -16.39 3.71
C LYS A 25 -12.09 -15.99 2.30
N ALA A 26 -11.18 -16.09 1.33
CA ALA A 26 -11.45 -15.75 -0.07
C ALA A 26 -12.66 -16.48 -0.64
N LYS A 27 -12.87 -17.74 -0.27
CA LYS A 27 -14.04 -18.52 -0.69
C LYS A 27 -15.38 -17.97 -0.17
N LYS A 28 -15.34 -17.17 0.93
CA LYS A 28 -16.54 -16.59 1.55
C LYS A 28 -16.89 -15.20 1.00
N ILE A 29 -15.96 -14.55 0.30
CA ILE A 29 -16.16 -13.19 -0.23
C ILE A 29 -17.17 -13.19 -1.38
N PHE A 30 -17.23 -14.27 -2.15
CA PHE A 30 -18.11 -14.39 -3.31
C PHE A 30 -19.37 -15.18 -2.96
N GLY A 31 -20.28 -14.54 -2.22
CA GLY A 31 -21.61 -15.11 -1.91
C GLY A 31 -22.60 -15.04 -3.09
N ALA A 32 -22.29 -14.25 -4.12
CA ALA A 32 -23.10 -14.08 -5.33
C ALA A 32 -22.21 -14.03 -6.58
N PRO A 33 -22.72 -14.37 -7.76
CA PRO A 33 -22.00 -14.21 -9.01
C PRO A 33 -21.63 -12.76 -9.27
N ILE A 34 -20.40 -12.53 -9.71
CA ILE A 34 -19.90 -11.19 -10.09
C ILE A 34 -19.92 -11.08 -11.61
N PHE A 35 -20.56 -10.04 -12.10
CA PHE A 35 -20.65 -9.72 -13.53
C PHE A 35 -19.85 -8.46 -13.85
N PHE A 36 -19.13 -8.48 -14.95
CA PHE A 36 -18.48 -7.34 -15.55
C PHE A 36 -18.92 -7.25 -17.02
N GLU A 37 -19.51 -6.14 -17.41
CA GLU A 37 -20.06 -5.93 -18.77
C GLU A 37 -20.96 -7.07 -19.27
N GLY A 38 -21.75 -7.68 -18.37
CA GLY A 38 -22.64 -8.79 -18.70
C GLY A 38 -21.99 -10.19 -18.68
N PHE A 39 -20.70 -10.28 -18.49
CA PHE A 39 -19.97 -11.55 -18.37
C PHE A 39 -19.76 -11.95 -16.91
N GLU A 40 -20.04 -13.20 -16.57
CA GLU A 40 -19.73 -13.72 -15.24
C GLU A 40 -18.22 -13.98 -15.09
N ILE A 41 -17.59 -13.19 -14.22
CA ILE A 41 -16.13 -13.25 -13.98
C ILE A 41 -15.75 -13.95 -12.65
N SER A 42 -16.73 -14.45 -11.89
CA SER A 42 -16.52 -15.03 -10.55
C SER A 42 -15.44 -16.12 -10.53
N LYS A 43 -15.41 -17.01 -11.53
CA LYS A 43 -14.44 -18.11 -11.61
C LYS A 43 -13.01 -17.60 -11.78
N TYR A 44 -12.82 -16.57 -12.61
CA TYR A 44 -11.50 -15.96 -12.86
C TYR A 44 -11.00 -15.25 -11.61
N LEU A 45 -11.86 -14.45 -10.97
CA LEU A 45 -11.53 -13.78 -9.71
C LEU A 45 -11.21 -14.77 -8.59
N LEU A 46 -11.97 -15.86 -8.47
CA LEU A 46 -11.67 -16.90 -7.49
C LEU A 46 -10.34 -17.62 -7.76
N TYR A 47 -10.00 -17.83 -9.03
CA TYR A 47 -8.72 -18.41 -9.43
C TYR A 47 -7.57 -17.48 -9.02
N ASP A 48 -7.65 -16.20 -9.38
CA ASP A 48 -6.63 -15.22 -9.06
C ASP A 48 -6.47 -15.04 -7.55
N ILE A 49 -7.56 -14.92 -6.83
CA ILE A 49 -7.56 -14.80 -5.38
C ILE A 49 -6.89 -16.03 -4.72
N LYS A 50 -7.24 -17.25 -5.14
CA LYS A 50 -6.63 -18.46 -4.59
C LYS A 50 -5.12 -18.53 -4.81
N ASN A 51 -4.65 -18.00 -5.94
CA ASN A 51 -3.24 -18.06 -6.30
C ASN A 51 -2.44 -16.85 -5.78
N SER A 52 -3.11 -15.71 -5.56
CA SER A 52 -2.46 -14.46 -5.17
C SER A 52 -2.25 -14.29 -3.67
N PHE A 53 -3.07 -14.93 -2.81
CA PHE A 53 -2.95 -14.74 -1.36
C PHE A 53 -1.77 -15.40 -0.69
N ILE A 54 -1.19 -16.43 -1.31
CA ILE A 54 0.02 -17.08 -0.80
C ILE A 54 1.20 -16.64 -1.65
N ASN A 55 1.67 -15.44 -1.39
CA ASN A 55 2.84 -14.90 -2.05
C ASN A 55 3.67 -14.04 -1.08
N GLU A 56 4.87 -13.73 -1.50
CA GLU A 56 5.82 -12.91 -0.74
C GLU A 56 5.24 -11.54 -0.38
N GLN A 57 4.52 -10.89 -1.31
CA GLN A 57 3.98 -9.56 -1.10
C GLN A 57 2.92 -9.53 0.00
N THR A 58 2.03 -10.51 0.04
CA THR A 58 1.03 -10.65 1.12
C THR A 58 1.71 -10.87 2.47
N TYR A 59 2.69 -11.76 2.52
CA TYR A 59 3.47 -12.00 3.73
C TYR A 59 4.20 -10.76 4.21
N ARG A 60 4.83 -10.04 3.30
CA ARG A 60 5.54 -8.80 3.54
C ARG A 60 4.62 -7.68 4.06
N GLY A 61 3.42 -7.55 3.49
CA GLY A 61 2.41 -6.61 3.98
C GLY A 61 1.97 -6.92 5.41
N LEU A 62 1.73 -8.18 5.74
CA LEU A 62 1.40 -8.60 7.10
C LEU A 62 2.55 -8.35 8.09
N LEU A 63 3.80 -8.59 7.69
CA LEU A 63 4.97 -8.29 8.51
C LEU A 63 5.14 -6.78 8.73
N ASN A 64 4.92 -5.95 7.72
CA ASN A 64 4.98 -4.50 7.85
C ASN A 64 3.92 -4.00 8.83
N TYR A 65 2.70 -4.52 8.77
CA TYR A 65 1.66 -4.21 9.73
C TYR A 65 2.08 -4.56 11.18
N LYS A 66 2.61 -5.77 11.39
CA LYS A 66 3.08 -6.21 12.71
C LYS A 66 4.28 -5.41 13.21
N PHE A 67 5.16 -5.01 12.30
CA PHE A 67 6.30 -4.15 12.62
C PHE A 67 5.84 -2.83 13.26
N VAL A 68 4.82 -2.17 12.70
CA VAL A 68 4.30 -0.94 13.30
C VAL A 68 3.69 -1.18 14.69
N SER A 69 3.01 -2.31 14.89
CA SER A 69 2.56 -2.68 16.24
C SER A 69 3.73 -2.78 17.23
N ARG A 70 4.88 -3.32 16.81
CA ARG A 70 6.08 -3.37 17.65
C ARG A 70 6.73 -2.00 17.87
N LEU A 71 6.69 -1.12 16.86
CA LEU A 71 7.15 0.26 17.02
C LEU A 71 6.38 0.99 18.11
N LYS A 72 5.05 0.80 18.18
CA LYS A 72 4.24 1.34 19.26
C LYS A 72 4.74 0.88 20.64
N ASP A 73 5.08 -0.39 20.77
CA ASP A 73 5.53 -0.99 22.03
C ASP A 73 6.95 -0.52 22.43
N SER A 74 7.72 0.05 21.50
CA SER A 74 9.12 0.47 21.72
C SER A 74 9.29 1.87 22.30
N ASN A 75 8.21 2.60 22.56
CA ASN A 75 8.22 3.98 23.06
C ASN A 75 9.04 4.98 22.19
N LEU A 76 9.18 4.71 20.91
CA LEU A 76 9.79 5.66 19.98
C LEU A 76 8.85 6.83 19.71
N ASP A 77 9.39 8.05 19.79
CA ASP A 77 8.68 9.26 19.39
C ASP A 77 8.76 9.41 17.85
N ILE A 78 7.71 8.97 17.17
CA ILE A 78 7.61 9.02 15.70
C ILE A 78 6.65 10.13 15.33
N CYS A 79 7.15 11.22 14.75
CA CYS A 79 6.35 12.37 14.33
C CYS A 79 5.72 12.18 12.95
N SER A 80 6.43 11.55 12.03
CA SER A 80 5.98 11.35 10.64
C SER A 80 6.61 10.13 10.00
N LEU A 81 5.91 9.59 9.01
CA LEU A 81 6.39 8.58 8.08
C LEU A 81 6.46 9.19 6.69
N ILE A 82 7.59 9.05 6.02
CA ILE A 82 7.71 9.26 4.57
C ILE A 82 7.96 7.90 3.94
N ASP A 83 7.04 7.45 3.13
CA ASP A 83 7.10 6.17 2.45
C ASP A 83 7.31 6.36 0.95
N TRP A 84 8.25 5.62 0.37
CA TRP A 84 8.34 5.50 -1.09
C TRP A 84 7.18 4.64 -1.56
N ASN A 85 6.10 5.32 -1.91
CA ASN A 85 4.81 4.67 -2.08
C ASN A 85 4.54 4.28 -3.53
N GLU A 86 4.44 3.00 -3.78
CA GLU A 86 4.01 2.41 -5.04
C GLU A 86 2.61 1.78 -4.94
N ASN A 87 1.91 2.02 -3.83
CA ASN A 87 0.60 1.43 -3.53
C ASN A 87 0.59 -0.11 -3.61
N GLN A 88 1.73 -0.73 -3.34
CA GLN A 88 1.85 -2.19 -3.30
C GLN A 88 1.33 -2.75 -1.97
N VAL A 89 1.16 -4.07 -1.92
CA VAL A 89 0.67 -4.75 -0.70
C VAL A 89 1.57 -4.49 0.52
N GLY A 90 2.89 -4.38 0.29
CA GLY A 90 3.86 -4.02 1.33
C GLY A 90 3.62 -2.64 1.93
N ASP A 91 3.42 -1.63 1.08
CA ASP A 91 3.13 -0.24 1.46
C ASP A 91 1.79 -0.16 2.21
N ARG A 92 0.76 -0.81 1.68
CA ARG A 92 -0.56 -0.88 2.32
C ARG A 92 -0.50 -1.48 3.72
N GLY A 93 0.31 -2.51 3.93
CA GLY A 93 0.51 -3.12 5.25
C GLY A 93 1.18 -2.18 6.23
N LEU A 94 2.20 -1.42 5.78
CA LEU A 94 2.88 -0.40 6.57
C LEU A 94 1.93 0.74 6.95
N VAL A 95 1.28 1.33 5.97
CA VAL A 95 0.34 2.45 6.14
C VAL A 95 -0.80 2.07 7.08
N LYS A 96 -1.43 0.91 6.85
CA LYS A 96 -2.50 0.39 7.72
C LYS A 96 -2.03 0.19 9.16
N GLY A 97 -0.80 -0.30 9.33
CA GLY A 97 -0.19 -0.44 10.65
C GLY A 97 -0.11 0.90 11.39
N PHE A 98 0.33 1.97 10.72
CA PHE A 98 0.38 3.32 11.31
C PHE A 98 -1.01 3.84 11.64
N TYR A 99 -1.99 3.71 10.75
CA TYR A 99 -3.36 4.11 11.04
C TYR A 99 -3.93 3.44 12.30
N ASP A 100 -3.68 2.14 12.47
CA ASP A 100 -4.29 1.37 13.55
C ASP A 100 -3.53 1.50 14.88
N HIS A 101 -2.20 1.60 14.85
CA HIS A 101 -1.36 1.53 16.04
C HIS A 101 -0.75 2.87 16.46
N LEU A 102 -0.52 3.78 15.51
CA LEU A 102 0.12 5.08 15.71
C LEU A 102 -0.65 6.19 14.95
N PRO A 103 -1.95 6.40 15.23
CA PRO A 103 -2.81 7.29 14.44
C PRO A 103 -2.39 8.77 14.50
N GLN A 104 -1.53 9.16 15.46
CA GLN A 104 -0.98 10.50 15.57
C GLN A 104 0.11 10.79 14.55
N VAL A 105 0.70 9.75 13.93
CA VAL A 105 1.80 9.89 12.97
C VAL A 105 1.26 10.34 11.63
N LYS A 106 1.81 11.45 11.10
CA LYS A 106 1.48 11.91 9.76
C LYS A 106 2.14 11.02 8.71
N ILE A 107 1.33 10.40 7.86
CA ILE A 107 1.80 9.50 6.81
C ILE A 107 1.82 10.25 5.48
N MET A 108 2.99 10.32 4.85
CA MET A 108 3.24 10.95 3.55
C MET A 108 3.77 9.89 2.57
N GLY A 109 3.05 9.68 1.48
CA GLY A 109 3.52 8.84 0.39
C GLY A 109 4.29 9.69 -0.62
N TYR A 110 5.50 9.28 -0.99
CA TYR A 110 6.29 9.91 -2.04
C TYR A 110 6.37 9.00 -3.26
N GLN A 111 5.82 9.46 -4.37
CA GLN A 111 5.88 8.78 -5.66
C GLN A 111 6.92 9.46 -6.54
N GLY A 112 8.16 8.98 -6.43
CA GLY A 112 9.35 9.55 -7.05
C GLY A 112 9.62 9.08 -8.48
N PHE A 113 8.62 8.61 -9.23
CA PHE A 113 8.76 8.06 -10.56
C PHE A 113 7.55 8.41 -11.44
N ILE A 114 7.75 8.34 -12.75
CA ILE A 114 6.68 8.48 -13.73
C ILE A 114 6.10 7.10 -13.99
N VAL A 115 4.79 6.99 -13.86
CA VAL A 115 4.06 5.74 -14.08
C VAL A 115 3.19 5.90 -15.32
N ASP A 116 3.24 4.91 -16.17
CA ASP A 116 2.19 4.72 -17.17
C ASP A 116 1.00 4.04 -16.49
N TYR A 117 0.03 4.86 -16.10
CA TYR A 117 -1.14 4.39 -15.36
C TYR A 117 -2.07 3.51 -16.18
N ASP A 118 -2.00 3.52 -17.49
CA ASP A 118 -2.84 2.65 -18.32
C ASP A 118 -2.41 1.18 -18.20
N TYR A 119 -1.09 0.97 -17.98
CA TYR A 119 -0.55 -0.38 -17.75
C TYR A 119 -0.44 -0.74 -16.25
N HIS A 120 -0.35 0.26 -15.36
CA HIS A 120 -0.11 0.05 -13.94
C HIS A 120 -1.29 0.50 -13.07
N VAL A 121 -2.49 0.09 -13.44
CA VAL A 121 -3.75 0.46 -12.75
C VAL A 121 -3.70 0.16 -11.23
N TYR A 122 -3.01 -0.90 -10.83
CA TYR A 122 -2.87 -1.29 -9.41
C TYR A 122 -2.13 -0.27 -8.55
N LEU A 123 -1.37 0.65 -9.16
CA LEU A 123 -0.69 1.74 -8.44
C LEU A 123 -1.62 2.90 -8.11
N LYS A 124 -2.81 2.94 -8.70
CA LYS A 124 -3.79 4.00 -8.45
C LYS A 124 -4.48 3.78 -7.10
N PRO A 125 -4.40 4.75 -6.18
CA PRO A 125 -5.12 4.67 -4.92
C PRO A 125 -6.63 4.86 -5.17
N THR A 126 -7.46 4.09 -4.48
CA THR A 126 -8.92 4.20 -4.56
C THR A 126 -9.50 4.87 -3.32
N GLU A 127 -10.70 5.46 -3.44
CA GLU A 127 -11.41 6.03 -2.29
C GLU A 127 -11.69 4.99 -1.20
N ASN A 128 -12.00 3.76 -1.58
CA ASN A 128 -12.21 2.69 -0.61
C ASN A 128 -10.93 2.37 0.18
N GLU A 129 -9.76 2.39 -0.45
CA GLU A 129 -8.48 2.21 0.24
C GLU A 129 -8.18 3.39 1.16
N PHE A 130 -8.51 4.62 0.74
CA PHE A 130 -8.38 5.81 1.57
C PHE A 130 -9.27 5.71 2.81
N ASP A 131 -10.56 5.43 2.65
CA ASP A 131 -11.52 5.32 3.74
C ASP A 131 -11.18 4.18 4.72
N LYS A 132 -10.46 3.16 4.26
CA LYS A 132 -10.01 2.03 5.09
C LYS A 132 -8.62 2.23 5.70
N GLY A 133 -7.94 3.34 5.41
CA GLY A 133 -6.60 3.64 5.91
C GLY A 133 -5.50 2.76 5.33
N PHE A 134 -5.60 2.38 4.05
CA PHE A 134 -4.57 1.61 3.36
C PHE A 134 -3.60 2.47 2.55
N ILE A 135 -3.89 3.76 2.39
CA ILE A 135 -3.03 4.70 1.66
C ILE A 135 -2.69 5.90 2.54
N PRO A 136 -1.56 6.57 2.27
CA PRO A 136 -1.10 7.74 3.04
C PRO A 136 -2.13 8.87 3.11
N HIS A 137 -2.02 9.72 4.14
CA HIS A 137 -2.86 10.92 4.28
C HIS A 137 -2.64 11.92 3.14
N VAL A 138 -1.40 12.01 2.66
CA VAL A 138 -0.96 12.94 1.62
C VAL A 138 -0.03 12.23 0.67
N TYR A 139 -0.21 12.46 -0.64
CA TYR A 139 0.74 12.05 -1.67
C TYR A 139 1.60 13.23 -2.10
N HIS A 140 2.86 12.93 -2.36
CA HIS A 140 3.82 13.82 -2.98
C HIS A 140 4.27 13.21 -4.30
N VAL A 141 4.02 13.91 -5.41
CA VAL A 141 4.33 13.47 -6.78
C VAL A 141 5.34 14.38 -7.43
N ILE A 142 6.12 13.86 -8.36
CA ILE A 142 7.23 14.59 -8.99
C ILE A 142 6.81 15.56 -10.12
N GLY A 143 5.51 15.74 -10.34
CA GLY A 143 5.04 16.68 -11.36
C GLY A 143 3.51 16.87 -11.35
N ASN A 144 3.07 18.06 -11.75
CA ASN A 144 1.65 18.43 -11.80
C ASN A 144 0.79 17.49 -12.67
N GLY A 145 1.36 16.94 -13.74
CA GLY A 145 0.63 16.03 -14.64
C GLY A 145 0.14 14.75 -13.98
N LEU A 146 0.78 14.33 -12.89
CA LEU A 146 0.39 13.12 -12.15
C LEU A 146 -0.81 13.34 -11.23
N ILE A 147 -1.10 14.59 -10.85
CA ILE A 147 -2.18 14.92 -9.90
C ILE A 147 -3.53 14.53 -10.46
N HIS A 148 -3.82 14.91 -11.69
CA HIS A 148 -5.14 14.66 -12.32
C HIS A 148 -5.43 13.16 -12.37
N THR A 149 -4.49 12.38 -12.85
CA THR A 149 -4.65 10.92 -13.02
C THR A 149 -4.92 10.20 -11.70
N ILE A 150 -4.25 10.62 -10.60
CA ILE A 150 -4.51 10.03 -9.28
C ILE A 150 -5.88 10.47 -8.76
N LYS A 151 -6.25 11.74 -8.98
CA LYS A 151 -7.54 12.31 -8.55
C LYS A 151 -8.75 11.64 -9.22
N GLU A 152 -8.61 11.09 -10.41
CA GLU A 152 -9.68 10.31 -11.06
C GLU A 152 -10.15 9.12 -10.21
N TYR A 153 -9.26 8.54 -9.41
CA TYR A 153 -9.53 7.33 -8.61
C TYR A 153 -9.73 7.61 -7.12
N CYS A 154 -9.18 8.71 -6.63
CA CYS A 154 -9.31 9.10 -5.23
C CYS A 154 -9.34 10.64 -5.10
N GLN A 155 -10.53 11.20 -5.18
CA GLN A 155 -10.72 12.66 -5.08
C GLN A 155 -10.41 13.20 -3.68
N LYS A 156 -10.63 12.39 -2.64
CA LYS A 156 -10.37 12.75 -1.23
C LYS A 156 -8.90 12.94 -0.91
N LEU A 157 -8.01 12.27 -1.66
CA LEU A 157 -6.58 12.28 -1.37
C LEU A 157 -5.96 13.66 -1.61
N THR A 158 -5.26 14.19 -0.63
CA THR A 158 -4.44 15.41 -0.79
C THR A 158 -3.18 15.07 -1.57
N ILE A 159 -2.90 15.81 -2.66
CA ILE A 159 -1.74 15.57 -3.51
C ILE A 159 -0.97 16.87 -3.67
N ASN A 160 0.33 16.83 -3.42
CA ASN A 160 1.26 17.95 -3.57
C ASN A 160 2.37 17.57 -4.56
N VAL A 161 2.94 18.56 -5.20
CA VAL A 161 4.17 18.38 -5.98
C VAL A 161 5.37 18.43 -5.04
N ALA A 162 6.30 17.52 -5.23
CA ALA A 162 7.57 17.44 -4.52
C ALA A 162 8.74 17.38 -5.50
N PRO A 163 9.97 17.69 -5.05
CA PRO A 163 11.15 17.58 -5.88
C PRO A 163 11.35 16.17 -6.45
N ALA A 164 11.79 16.11 -7.71
CA ALA A 164 12.10 14.86 -8.39
C ALA A 164 13.52 14.39 -8.04
N PHE A 165 13.76 14.00 -6.78
CA PHE A 165 15.09 13.67 -6.25
C PHE A 165 15.86 12.66 -7.09
N ARG A 166 15.17 11.67 -7.66
CA ARG A 166 15.77 10.65 -8.53
C ARG A 166 16.37 11.24 -9.81
N TYR A 167 15.85 12.38 -10.26
CA TYR A 167 16.22 13.03 -11.50
C TYR A 167 17.03 14.32 -11.29
N GLN A 168 17.51 14.57 -10.06
CA GLN A 168 18.25 15.79 -9.72
C GLN A 168 19.49 15.98 -10.61
N HIS A 169 20.14 14.91 -11.03
CA HIS A 169 21.29 14.96 -11.95
C HIS A 169 20.94 15.59 -13.30
N VAL A 170 19.69 15.49 -13.76
CA VAL A 170 19.23 16.08 -15.03
C VAL A 170 19.21 17.61 -14.93
N TRP A 171 18.88 18.16 -13.77
CA TRP A 171 18.84 19.61 -13.55
C TRP A 171 20.21 20.23 -13.36
N ASN A 172 21.19 19.43 -12.92
CA ASN A 172 22.57 19.86 -12.68
C ASN A 172 23.46 19.65 -13.92
N TYR A 173 22.90 19.18 -15.04
CA TYR A 173 23.63 19.04 -16.29
C TYR A 173 23.75 20.44 -16.91
N GLU A 174 24.89 21.11 -16.66
CA GLU A 174 25.30 22.27 -17.42
C GLU A 174 25.76 21.80 -18.80
N ASN A 175 25.10 22.30 -19.88
CA ASN A 175 25.51 22.07 -21.26
C ASN A 175 26.82 22.77 -21.55
#